data_98ecc1b3bbcbad3817bd1538a851dbce
#
_entry.id   98ecc1b3bbcbad3817bd1538a851dbce
#
_cell.length_a   1.000
_cell.length_b   1.000
_cell.length_c   1.000
_cell.angle_alpha   90.00
_cell.angle_beta   90.00
_cell.angle_gamma   90.00
#
_symmetry.space_group_name_H-M   'P 1'
#
loop_
_entity.id
_entity.type
_entity.pdbx_description
1 polymer ?
#
loop_
_entity_poly.entity_id
_entity_poly.type
_entity_poly.pdbx_seq_one_letter_code
_entity_poly.pdbx_strand_id
1 'polypeptide(L)'
;MAKRLALLHELVPSAKRVAVFINPSDPPRAEVLRSDVQAAARDIEVQLQILDPSTSRDIDAAFAALVRERAEALSVGPDGFYNSRRVQLANMAAHHSISHGLCGA
;
A
#
# COMPACT_ATOMS: atom_id res chain seq x y z
N MET A 1 -1.35 -10.66 1.25
CA MET A 1 -1.80 -9.29 0.96
C MET A 1 -3.22 -9.16 0.48
N ALA A 2 -3.73 -10.11 -0.28
CA ALA A 2 -5.10 -10.03 -0.79
C ALA A 2 -6.14 -9.82 0.33
N LYS A 3 -6.01 -10.56 1.43
CA LYS A 3 -6.90 -10.42 2.58
C LYS A 3 -6.82 -9.04 3.22
N ARG A 4 -5.63 -8.44 3.28
CA ARG A 4 -5.45 -7.11 3.84
C ARG A 4 -6.09 -6.04 2.95
N LEU A 5 -5.98 -6.21 1.65
CA LEU A 5 -6.63 -5.31 0.70
C LEU A 5 -8.15 -5.39 0.82
N ALA A 6 -8.69 -6.59 0.95
CA ALA A 6 -10.13 -6.78 1.14
C ALA A 6 -10.62 -6.14 2.45
N LEU A 7 -9.85 -6.29 3.54
CA LEU A 7 -10.19 -5.66 4.82
C LEU A 7 -10.16 -4.13 4.72
N LEU A 8 -9.16 -3.58 4.05
CA LEU A 8 -9.07 -2.15 3.85
C LEU A 8 -10.27 -1.63 3.05
N HIS A 9 -10.68 -2.36 2.03
CA HIS A 9 -11.85 -2.02 1.23
C HIS A 9 -13.14 -2.05 2.07
N GLU A 10 -13.26 -2.97 3.02
CA GLU A 10 -14.40 -3.00 3.95
C GLU A 10 -14.44 -1.76 4.83
N LEU A 11 -13.27 -1.27 5.26
CA LEU A 11 -13.16 -0.08 6.09
C LEU A 11 -13.41 1.21 5.30
N VAL A 12 -13.05 1.22 4.03
CA VAL A 12 -13.17 2.39 3.16
C VAL A 12 -13.83 1.95 1.85
N PRO A 13 -15.13 1.58 1.89
CA PRO A 13 -15.80 1.02 0.70
C PRO A 13 -15.96 2.03 -0.44
N SER A 14 -15.85 3.31 -0.16
CA SER A 14 -15.92 4.36 -1.20
C SER A 14 -14.59 4.55 -1.92
N ALA A 15 -13.48 3.96 -1.45
CA ALA A 15 -12.18 4.11 -2.07
C ALA A 15 -12.15 3.35 -3.39
N LYS A 16 -11.85 4.05 -4.47
CA LYS A 16 -11.74 3.48 -5.82
C LYS A 16 -10.30 3.37 -6.29
N ARG A 17 -9.39 4.12 -5.68
CA ARG A 17 -7.97 4.12 -5.99
C ARG A 17 -7.18 3.77 -4.75
N VAL A 18 -6.46 2.67 -4.81
CA VAL A 18 -5.70 2.15 -3.68
C VAL A 18 -4.24 2.01 -4.09
N ALA A 19 -3.34 2.59 -3.29
CA ALA A 19 -1.91 2.40 -3.45
C ALA A 19 -1.47 1.21 -2.61
N VAL A 20 -0.48 0.48 -3.10
CA VAL A 20 0.10 -0.67 -2.41
C VAL A 20 1.61 -0.54 -2.44
N PHE A 21 2.24 -0.68 -1.27
CA PHE A 21 3.70 -0.71 -1.17
C PHE A 21 4.17 -2.16 -1.11
N ILE A 22 5.05 -2.54 -2.03
CA ILE A 22 5.67 -3.86 -2.08
C ILE A 22 7.17 -3.65 -2.19
N ASN A 23 7.94 -4.17 -1.20
CA ASN A 23 9.39 -4.02 -1.21
C ASN A 23 10.02 -4.91 -2.28
N PRO A 24 10.82 -4.35 -3.20
CA PRO A 24 11.44 -5.12 -4.28
C PRO A 24 12.70 -5.87 -3.86
N SER A 25 13.13 -5.78 -2.60
CA SER A 25 14.38 -6.39 -2.15
C SER A 25 14.39 -7.91 -2.19
N ASP A 26 13.21 -8.54 -2.24
CA ASP A 26 13.04 -9.98 -2.44
C ASP A 26 12.18 -10.17 -3.70
N PRO A 27 12.79 -10.22 -4.90
CA PRO A 27 12.03 -10.24 -6.15
C PRO A 27 11.01 -11.38 -6.28
N PRO A 28 11.31 -12.63 -5.93
CA PRO A 28 10.29 -13.70 -6.02
C PRO A 28 9.08 -13.42 -5.14
N ARG A 29 9.30 -12.95 -3.92
CA ARG A 29 8.23 -12.61 -2.99
C ARG A 29 7.43 -11.39 -3.48
N ALA A 30 8.13 -10.38 -3.99
CA ALA A 30 7.49 -9.18 -4.52
C ALA A 30 6.55 -9.53 -5.68
N GLU A 31 6.96 -10.46 -6.54
CA GLU A 31 6.15 -10.89 -7.67
C GLU A 31 4.88 -11.62 -7.21
N VAL A 32 4.99 -12.49 -6.21
CA VAL A 32 3.84 -13.18 -5.64
C VAL A 32 2.86 -12.19 -5.03
N LEU A 33 3.37 -11.23 -4.24
CA LEU A 33 2.53 -10.20 -3.62
C LEU A 33 1.84 -9.32 -4.66
N ARG A 34 2.56 -8.95 -5.70
CA ARG A 34 2.01 -8.13 -6.78
C ARG A 34 0.86 -8.85 -7.49
N SER A 35 1.06 -10.13 -7.81
CA SER A 35 0.04 -10.96 -8.43
C SER A 35 -1.20 -11.09 -7.56
N ASP A 36 -1.00 -11.31 -6.26
CA ASP A 36 -2.10 -11.44 -5.28
C ASP A 36 -2.94 -10.16 -5.22
N VAL A 37 -2.30 -9.00 -5.08
CA VAL A 37 -3.06 -7.76 -4.94
C VAL A 37 -3.74 -7.36 -6.23
N GLN A 38 -3.14 -7.65 -7.38
CA GLN A 38 -3.78 -7.39 -8.67
C GLN A 38 -5.06 -8.20 -8.84
N ALA A 39 -5.04 -9.47 -8.47
CA ALA A 39 -6.22 -10.33 -8.52
C ALA A 39 -7.30 -9.83 -7.55
N ALA A 40 -6.91 -9.50 -6.32
CA ALA A 40 -7.84 -8.99 -5.32
C ALA A 40 -8.46 -7.64 -5.75
N ALA A 41 -7.67 -6.76 -6.35
CA ALA A 41 -8.16 -5.46 -6.81
C ALA A 41 -9.23 -5.61 -7.91
N ARG A 42 -9.05 -6.59 -8.79
CA ARG A 42 -10.07 -6.89 -9.81
C ARG A 42 -11.36 -7.38 -9.19
N ASP A 43 -11.28 -8.19 -8.15
CA ASP A 43 -12.46 -8.74 -7.47
C ASP A 43 -13.29 -7.65 -6.79
N ILE A 44 -12.65 -6.63 -6.23
CA ILE A 44 -13.32 -5.53 -5.54
C ILE A 44 -13.45 -4.26 -6.40
N GLU A 45 -13.06 -4.36 -7.66
CA GLU A 45 -13.22 -3.29 -8.66
C GLU A 45 -12.55 -1.97 -8.26
N VAL A 46 -11.33 -2.03 -7.73
CA VAL A 46 -10.53 -0.84 -7.43
C VAL A 46 -9.39 -0.68 -8.41
N GLN A 47 -8.97 0.56 -8.64
CA GLN A 47 -7.76 0.85 -9.39
C GLN A 47 -6.56 0.75 -8.45
N LEU A 48 -5.56 0.00 -8.86
CA LEU A 48 -4.41 -0.30 -8.05
C LEU A 48 -3.19 0.47 -8.54
N GLN A 49 -2.49 1.12 -7.62
CA GLN A 49 -1.19 1.74 -7.89
C GLN A 49 -0.15 1.02 -7.03
N ILE A 50 0.72 0.25 -7.68
CA ILE A 50 1.77 -0.47 -6.97
C ILE A 50 3.03 0.39 -6.96
N LEU A 51 3.57 0.62 -5.77
CA LEU A 51 4.80 1.37 -5.55
C LEU A 51 5.78 0.48 -4.80
N ASP A 52 7.06 0.68 -5.03
CA ASP A 52 8.10 -0.23 -4.54
C ASP A 52 9.20 0.49 -3.75
N PRO A 53 8.85 1.31 -2.73
CA PRO A 53 9.86 1.98 -1.93
C PRO A 53 10.70 0.96 -1.15
N SER A 54 12.02 1.14 -1.16
CA SER A 54 12.94 0.27 -0.44
C SER A 54 13.83 1.03 0.54
N THR A 55 13.72 2.36 0.58
CA THR A 55 14.45 3.22 1.52
C THR A 55 13.50 4.26 2.10
N SER A 56 13.94 4.93 3.16
CA SER A 56 13.15 6.01 3.77
C SER A 56 12.87 7.14 2.78
N ARG A 57 13.86 7.47 1.96
CA ARG A 57 13.71 8.49 0.91
C ARG A 57 12.71 8.05 -0.16
N ASP A 58 12.74 6.77 -0.52
CA ASP A 58 11.79 6.21 -1.47
C ASP A 58 10.35 6.27 -0.94
N ILE A 59 10.17 6.11 0.37
CA ILE A 59 8.85 6.24 0.99
C ILE A 59 8.31 7.65 0.78
N ASP A 60 9.13 8.68 0.99
CA ASP A 60 8.72 10.07 0.77
C ASP A 60 8.30 10.29 -0.70
N ALA A 61 9.11 9.80 -1.63
CA ALA A 61 8.79 9.89 -3.06
C ALA A 61 7.53 9.12 -3.44
N ALA A 62 7.33 7.95 -2.83
CA ALA A 62 6.15 7.14 -3.08
C ALA A 62 4.88 7.84 -2.59
N PHE A 63 4.93 8.48 -1.42
CA PHE A 63 3.78 9.26 -0.94
C PHE A 63 3.48 10.44 -1.85
N ALA A 64 4.50 11.13 -2.37
CA ALA A 64 4.29 12.19 -3.35
C ALA A 64 3.59 11.65 -4.60
N ALA A 65 3.97 10.46 -5.05
CA ALA A 65 3.36 9.83 -6.22
C ALA A 65 1.90 9.44 -5.96
N LEU A 66 1.61 8.81 -4.83
CA LEU A 66 0.24 8.38 -4.55
C LEU A 66 -0.71 9.55 -4.31
N VAL A 67 -0.21 10.64 -3.73
CA VAL A 67 -1.00 11.86 -3.56
C VAL A 67 -1.32 12.48 -4.93
N ARG A 68 -0.33 12.52 -5.82
CA ARG A 68 -0.51 13.03 -7.17
C ARG A 68 -1.55 12.24 -7.95
N GLU A 69 -1.56 10.92 -7.78
CA GLU A 69 -2.51 10.02 -8.44
C GLU A 69 -3.85 9.93 -7.69
N ARG A 70 -4.01 10.68 -6.61
CA ARG A 70 -5.24 10.74 -5.82
C ARG A 70 -5.64 9.39 -5.24
N ALA A 71 -4.67 8.63 -4.74
CA ALA A 71 -4.97 7.41 -4.00
C ALA A 71 -5.76 7.74 -2.74
N GLU A 72 -6.80 6.98 -2.47
CA GLU A 72 -7.69 7.21 -1.35
C GLU A 72 -7.34 6.35 -0.15
N ALA A 73 -6.61 5.26 -0.39
CA ALA A 73 -6.18 4.34 0.65
C ALA A 73 -4.82 3.76 0.30
N LEU A 74 -4.12 3.28 1.32
CA LEU A 74 -2.79 2.68 1.18
C LEU A 74 -2.76 1.34 1.91
N SER A 75 -2.31 0.30 1.23
CA SER A 75 -2.02 -1.00 1.82
C SER A 75 -0.52 -1.23 1.77
N VAL A 76 0.09 -1.60 2.90
CA VAL A 76 1.52 -1.83 3.00
C VAL A 76 1.78 -3.32 3.08
N GLY A 77 2.62 -3.85 2.21
CA GLY A 77 2.95 -5.26 2.17
C GLY A 77 3.70 -5.74 3.41
N PRO A 78 3.65 -7.05 3.68
CA PRO A 78 4.38 -7.63 4.81
C PRO A 78 5.88 -7.57 4.53
N ASP A 79 6.59 -6.72 5.26
CA ASP A 79 8.00 -6.50 5.05
C ASP A 79 8.63 -5.91 6.32
N GLY A 80 9.81 -6.42 6.70
CA GLY A 80 10.51 -5.97 7.91
C GLY A 80 10.89 -4.50 7.88
N PHE A 81 11.31 -4.00 6.70
CA PHE A 81 11.66 -2.60 6.54
C PHE A 81 10.42 -1.71 6.74
N TYR A 82 9.30 -2.04 6.09
CA TYR A 82 8.06 -1.27 6.25
C TYR A 82 7.56 -1.31 7.69
N ASN A 83 7.65 -2.46 8.33
CA ASN A 83 7.27 -2.58 9.73
C ASN A 83 8.13 -1.70 10.63
N SER A 84 9.42 -1.58 10.35
CA SER A 84 10.33 -0.69 11.09
C SER A 84 10.01 0.79 10.86
N ARG A 85 9.33 1.11 9.78
CA ARG A 85 8.96 2.49 9.41
C ARG A 85 7.48 2.77 9.59
N ARG A 86 6.76 1.93 10.32
CA ARG A 86 5.30 2.06 10.45
C ARG A 86 4.85 3.40 11.03
N VAL A 87 5.62 3.98 11.94
CA VAL A 87 5.29 5.30 12.49
C VAL A 87 5.41 6.38 11.44
N GLN A 88 6.48 6.35 10.64
CA GLN A 88 6.65 7.26 9.51
C GLN A 88 5.50 7.12 8.52
N LEU A 89 5.16 5.89 8.16
CA LEU A 89 4.08 5.60 7.20
C LEU A 89 2.74 6.10 7.72
N ALA A 90 2.43 5.83 9.00
CA ALA A 90 1.19 6.27 9.61
C ALA A 90 1.10 7.80 9.67
N ASN A 91 2.18 8.47 10.03
CA ASN A 91 2.22 9.93 10.11
C ASN A 91 2.03 10.56 8.72
N MET A 92 2.67 10.00 7.70
CA MET A 92 2.53 10.51 6.33
C MET A 92 1.13 10.29 5.78
N ALA A 93 0.54 9.11 6.05
CA ALA A 93 -0.83 8.84 5.65
C ALA A 93 -1.82 9.78 6.33
N ALA A 94 -1.64 10.05 7.61
CA ALA A 94 -2.48 10.99 8.36
C ALA A 94 -2.32 12.41 7.82
N HIS A 95 -1.08 12.82 7.52
CA HIS A 95 -0.79 14.15 6.98
C HIS A 95 -1.51 14.39 5.64
N HIS A 96 -1.63 13.37 4.82
CA HIS A 96 -2.28 13.45 3.51
C HIS A 96 -3.73 12.98 3.54
N SER A 97 -4.29 12.72 4.72
CA SER A 97 -5.68 12.25 4.90
C SER A 97 -5.97 10.96 4.13
N ILE A 98 -5.02 10.03 4.14
CA ILE A 98 -5.12 8.76 3.44
C ILE A 98 -5.39 7.66 4.46
N SER A 99 -6.46 6.87 4.24
CA SER A 99 -6.71 5.68 5.03
C SER A 99 -5.65 4.63 4.72
N HIS A 100 -5.14 3.94 5.74
CA HIS A 100 -4.06 2.98 5.55
C HIS A 100 -4.29 1.68 6.30
N GLY A 101 -3.76 0.59 5.73
CA GLY A 101 -3.66 -0.70 6.39
C GLY A 101 -2.20 -1.10 6.45
N LEU A 102 -1.64 -1.11 7.67
CA LEU A 102 -0.24 -1.48 7.89
C LEU A 102 -0.12 -2.94 8.27
N CYS A 103 0.89 -3.61 7.71
CA CYS A 103 1.21 -4.96 8.08
C CYS A 103 1.67 -5.01 9.55
N GLY A 104 1.09 -5.92 10.34
CA GLY A 104 1.45 -6.06 11.74
C GLY A 104 0.84 -5.02 12.69
N ALA A 105 0.01 -4.16 12.17
CA ALA A 105 -0.70 -3.17 13.00
C ALA A 105 -1.93 -3.77 13.64
#